data_20b8cb1baad914bcf7c600c0f6484a8c
#
_entry.id   20b8cb1baad914bcf7c600c0f6484a8c
#
_cell.length_a   1.000
_cell.length_b   1.000
_cell.length_c   1.000
_cell.angle_alpha   90.00
_cell.angle_beta   90.00
_cell.angle_gamma   90.00
#
_symmetry.space_group_name_H-M   'P 1'
#
loop_
_entity.id
_entity.type
_entity.pdbx_description
1 polymer ?
#
loop_
_entity_poly.entity_id
_entity_poly.type
_entity_poly.pdbx_seq_one_letter_code
_entity_poly.pdbx_strand_id
1 'polypeptide(L)'
;NPEQNGSFFNLVQHHGYPTPLLDWTYSPYVAAFFAFRDWPIRHSDGQNCRIYIFDYGAWQKHNPQEQHLDPPFPHLSVMEFIAIANPRHVPQQAVTTMTNIDDIEAHVLEREAESGIKYLRAIDISAKEREVVMRDLGFMGITAGSMFPGIDGVCEEIRERNFSS
;
A
#
# COMPACT_ATOMS: atom_id res chain seq x y z
N ASN A 1 2.07 24.98 -4.12
CA ASN A 1 3.04 24.42 -3.20
C ASN A 1 2.96 22.90 -3.31
N PRO A 2 4.06 22.17 -3.63
CA PRO A 2 4.06 20.72 -3.80
C PRO A 2 3.49 19.94 -2.61
N GLU A 3 3.78 20.37 -1.37
CA GLU A 3 3.25 19.75 -0.14
C GLU A 3 1.73 19.86 -0.03
N GLN A 4 1.15 20.99 -0.44
CA GLN A 4 -0.31 21.19 -0.44
C GLN A 4 -0.98 20.33 -1.51
N ASN A 5 -0.35 20.18 -2.68
CA ASN A 5 -0.86 19.31 -3.74
C ASN A 5 -0.79 17.84 -3.30
N GLY A 6 0.30 17.39 -2.70
CA GLY A 6 0.44 16.03 -2.19
C GLY A 6 -0.61 15.69 -1.11
N SER A 7 -0.83 16.59 -0.16
CA SER A 7 -1.86 16.41 0.88
C SER A 7 -3.27 16.39 0.28
N PHE A 8 -3.54 17.20 -0.75
CA PHE A 8 -4.81 17.20 -1.47
C PHE A 8 -5.02 15.87 -2.22
N PHE A 9 -4.01 15.39 -2.97
CA PHE A 9 -4.13 14.11 -3.69
C PHE A 9 -4.30 12.93 -2.73
N ASN A 10 -3.58 12.90 -1.62
CA ASN A 10 -3.77 11.89 -0.60
C ASN A 10 -5.21 11.90 -0.03
N LEU A 11 -5.78 13.09 0.21
CA LEU A 11 -7.16 13.21 0.66
C LEU A 11 -8.16 12.67 -0.38
N VAL A 12 -8.05 13.07 -1.65
CA VAL A 12 -9.01 12.64 -2.69
C VAL A 12 -8.86 11.16 -3.03
N GLN A 13 -7.64 10.57 -2.90
CA GLN A 13 -7.41 9.15 -3.05
C GLN A 13 -8.18 8.34 -1.99
N HIS A 14 -8.23 8.82 -0.74
CA HIS A 14 -9.04 8.18 0.31
C HIS A 14 -10.53 8.18 0.01
N HIS A 15 -10.98 9.08 -0.85
CA HIS A 15 -12.36 9.13 -1.35
C HIS A 15 -12.54 8.41 -2.70
N GLY A 16 -11.54 7.61 -3.13
CA GLY A 16 -11.63 6.78 -4.33
C GLY A 16 -11.35 7.51 -5.65
N TYR A 17 -10.78 8.71 -5.60
CA TYR A 17 -10.39 9.42 -6.82
C TYR A 17 -9.04 8.89 -7.32
N PRO A 18 -8.88 8.58 -8.63
CA PRO A 18 -7.60 8.16 -9.19
C PRO A 18 -6.53 9.24 -9.03
N THR A 19 -5.39 8.88 -8.48
CA THR A 19 -4.25 9.79 -8.27
C THR A 19 -2.97 9.15 -8.78
N PRO A 20 -1.90 9.93 -9.04
CA PRO A 20 -0.58 9.41 -9.38
C PRO A 20 0.17 8.87 -8.16
N LEU A 21 -0.54 8.60 -7.06
CA LEU A 21 0.01 8.14 -5.81
C LEU A 21 -0.23 6.64 -5.63
N LEU A 22 0.78 5.94 -5.11
CA LEU A 22 0.67 4.56 -4.68
C LEU A 22 1.00 4.46 -3.19
N ASP A 23 0.08 3.87 -2.43
CA ASP A 23 0.24 3.71 -0.99
C ASP A 23 1.06 2.47 -0.65
N TRP A 24 1.94 2.66 0.32
CA TRP A 24 2.77 1.63 0.95
C TRP A 24 2.59 1.69 2.46
N THR A 25 3.12 0.68 3.13
CA THR A 25 3.18 0.65 4.58
C THR A 25 4.54 0.15 5.07
N TYR A 26 5.00 0.66 6.21
CA TYR A 26 6.19 0.12 6.88
C TYR A 26 5.93 -1.23 7.55
N SER A 27 4.65 -1.59 7.77
CA SER A 27 4.27 -2.81 8.46
C SER A 27 3.96 -3.95 7.49
N PRO A 28 4.70 -5.08 7.53
CA PRO A 28 4.36 -6.25 6.73
C PRO A 28 2.98 -6.83 7.11
N TYR A 29 2.54 -6.63 8.33
CA TYR A 29 1.24 -7.09 8.81
C TYR A 29 0.08 -6.25 8.25
N VAL A 30 0.28 -4.93 8.15
CA VAL A 30 -0.69 -4.04 7.49
C VAL A 30 -0.74 -4.34 5.99
N ALA A 31 0.41 -4.60 5.34
CA ALA A 31 0.44 -5.02 3.95
C ALA A 31 -0.35 -6.33 3.74
N ALA A 32 -0.16 -7.32 4.62
CA ALA A 32 -0.92 -8.57 4.59
C ALA A 32 -2.43 -8.33 4.79
N PHE A 33 -2.83 -7.44 5.71
CA PHE A 33 -4.23 -7.07 5.90
C PHE A 33 -4.85 -6.58 4.60
N PHE A 34 -4.23 -5.60 3.93
CA PHE A 34 -4.76 -5.07 2.67
C PHE A 34 -4.74 -6.09 1.53
N ALA A 35 -3.73 -6.95 1.47
CA ALA A 35 -3.63 -7.99 0.44
C ALA A 35 -4.75 -9.04 0.55
N PHE A 36 -5.19 -9.37 1.77
CA PHE A 36 -6.17 -10.42 2.01
C PHE A 36 -7.59 -9.92 2.31
N ARG A 37 -7.76 -8.66 2.73
CA ARG A 37 -9.04 -8.10 3.14
C ARG A 37 -10.15 -8.29 2.10
N ASP A 38 -9.91 -7.82 0.89
CA ASP A 38 -10.91 -7.81 -0.19
C ASP A 38 -10.89 -9.09 -1.03
N TRP A 39 -10.07 -10.07 -0.65
CA TRP A 39 -10.00 -11.33 -1.36
C TRP A 39 -11.27 -12.16 -1.13
N PRO A 40 -11.90 -12.73 -2.17
CA PRO A 40 -13.10 -13.55 -2.02
C PRO A 40 -12.87 -14.74 -1.08
N ILE A 41 -13.85 -15.08 -0.24
CA ILE A 41 -13.77 -16.23 0.68
C ILE A 41 -13.69 -17.55 -0.11
N ARG A 42 -14.34 -17.59 -1.28
CA ARG A 42 -14.26 -18.75 -2.19
C ARG A 42 -13.18 -18.51 -3.23
N HIS A 43 -12.10 -19.27 -3.13
CA HIS A 43 -10.96 -19.17 -4.03
C HIS A 43 -10.98 -20.26 -5.08
N SER A 44 -10.52 -19.94 -6.29
CA SER A 44 -10.08 -20.94 -7.24
C SER A 44 -8.71 -21.47 -6.81
N ASP A 45 -8.50 -22.78 -6.97
CA ASP A 45 -7.21 -23.40 -6.66
C ASP A 45 -6.08 -22.73 -7.43
N GLY A 46 -4.95 -22.50 -6.74
CA GLY A 46 -3.73 -21.94 -7.33
C GLY A 46 -3.64 -20.42 -7.38
N GLN A 47 -4.58 -19.68 -6.80
CA GLN A 47 -4.47 -18.22 -6.69
C GLN A 47 -3.58 -17.83 -5.51
N ASN A 48 -2.77 -16.77 -5.72
CA ASN A 48 -1.89 -16.20 -4.71
C ASN A 48 -2.14 -14.71 -4.55
N CYS A 49 -2.04 -14.23 -3.30
CA CYS A 49 -1.87 -12.82 -2.99
C CYS A 49 -0.40 -12.47 -3.11
N ARG A 50 -0.08 -11.38 -3.79
CA ARG A 50 1.29 -10.88 -3.91
C ARG A 50 1.49 -9.65 -3.04
N ILE A 51 2.54 -9.70 -2.21
CA ILE A 51 2.99 -8.56 -1.40
C ILE A 51 4.36 -8.14 -1.92
N TYR A 52 4.47 -6.87 -2.26
CA TYR A 52 5.73 -6.28 -2.70
C TYR A 52 6.49 -5.67 -1.51
N ILE A 53 7.80 -5.84 -1.52
CA ILE A 53 8.73 -5.25 -0.56
C ILE A 53 9.66 -4.32 -1.33
N PHE A 54 9.58 -3.03 -1.05
CA PHE A 54 10.33 -1.99 -1.72
C PHE A 54 11.41 -1.41 -0.78
N ASP A 55 12.68 -1.56 -1.17
CA ASP A 55 13.80 -0.91 -0.47
C ASP A 55 13.88 0.56 -0.90
N TYR A 56 13.00 1.36 -0.31
CA TYR A 56 12.91 2.77 -0.64
C TYR A 56 14.17 3.57 -0.24
N GLY A 57 14.87 3.13 0.82
CA GLY A 57 16.09 3.77 1.26
C GLY A 57 17.25 3.60 0.25
N ALA A 58 17.40 2.40 -0.33
CA ALA A 58 18.32 2.17 -1.44
C ALA A 58 17.85 2.91 -2.71
N TRP A 59 16.53 2.89 -2.98
CA TRP A 59 15.97 3.60 -4.13
C TRP A 59 16.28 5.09 -4.12
N GLN A 60 15.99 5.80 -3.02
CA GLN A 60 16.23 7.23 -2.89
C GLN A 60 17.70 7.65 -3.04
N LYS A 61 18.62 6.76 -2.67
CA LYS A 61 20.09 7.03 -2.80
C LYS A 61 20.57 6.98 -4.25
N HIS A 62 19.93 6.18 -5.10
CA HIS A 62 20.44 5.90 -6.43
C HIS A 62 19.53 6.43 -7.56
N ASN A 63 18.32 6.88 -7.22
CA ASN A 63 17.36 7.38 -8.21
C ASN A 63 16.92 8.81 -7.85
N PRO A 64 16.78 9.70 -8.83
CA PRO A 64 16.29 11.06 -8.60
C PRO A 64 14.93 11.06 -7.92
N GLN A 65 14.75 11.95 -6.95
CA GLN A 65 13.47 12.17 -6.29
C GLN A 65 12.87 13.49 -6.79
N GLU A 66 11.67 13.42 -7.33
CA GLU A 66 10.97 14.54 -7.93
C GLU A 66 9.72 14.88 -7.13
N GLN A 67 9.45 16.16 -6.96
CA GLN A 67 8.27 16.65 -6.23
C GLN A 67 7.21 17.24 -7.15
N HIS A 68 7.49 17.32 -8.47
CA HIS A 68 6.52 17.76 -9.46
C HIS A 68 5.72 16.57 -9.99
N LEU A 69 4.43 16.79 -10.22
CA LEU A 69 3.52 15.73 -10.66
C LEU A 69 3.81 15.23 -12.07
N ASP A 70 4.29 16.09 -12.93
CA ASP A 70 4.49 15.78 -14.35
C ASP A 70 5.83 16.36 -14.85
N PRO A 71 6.95 15.82 -14.41
CA PRO A 71 8.25 16.15 -14.97
C PRO A 71 8.39 15.52 -16.38
N PRO A 72 9.28 16.04 -17.24
CA PRO A 72 9.47 15.56 -18.63
C PRO A 72 10.24 14.24 -18.71
N PHE A 73 10.34 13.49 -17.64
CA PHE A 73 11.03 12.20 -17.55
C PHE A 73 10.29 11.24 -16.61
N PRO A 74 10.43 9.91 -16.83
CA PRO A 74 9.86 8.91 -15.92
C PRO A 74 10.45 9.00 -14.51
N HIS A 75 9.58 8.98 -13.49
CA HIS A 75 10.04 9.00 -12.11
C HIS A 75 9.15 8.17 -11.18
N LEU A 76 9.76 7.65 -10.13
CA LEU A 76 9.11 7.07 -8.96
C LEU A 76 9.74 7.71 -7.73
N SER A 77 9.01 8.58 -7.05
CA SER A 77 9.52 9.37 -5.92
C SER A 77 8.79 9.00 -4.63
N VAL A 78 9.55 8.80 -3.56
CA VAL A 78 9.00 8.52 -2.23
C VAL A 78 8.61 9.84 -1.57
N MET A 79 7.38 9.92 -1.12
CA MET A 79 6.81 11.11 -0.49
C MET A 79 6.43 10.80 0.96
N GLU A 80 7.01 11.53 1.89
CA GLU A 80 6.61 11.50 3.29
C GLU A 80 5.71 12.72 3.56
N PHE A 81 4.41 12.48 3.59
CA PHE A 81 3.45 13.52 3.91
C PHE A 81 3.20 13.60 5.41
N ILE A 82 3.13 14.82 5.93
CA ILE A 82 2.62 15.02 7.28
C ILE A 82 1.11 14.72 7.25
N ALA A 83 0.69 13.80 8.10
CA ALA A 83 -0.70 13.34 8.21
C ALA A 83 -1.63 14.41 8.81
N ILE A 84 -1.79 15.55 8.14
CA ILE A 84 -2.73 16.58 8.57
C ILE A 84 -4.15 16.09 8.26
N ALA A 85 -4.95 15.90 9.31
CA ALA A 85 -6.34 15.47 9.23
C ALA A 85 -6.58 14.09 8.56
N ASN A 86 -5.60 13.21 8.51
CA ASN A 86 -5.78 11.83 8.04
C ASN A 86 -5.66 10.83 9.21
N PRO A 87 -6.77 10.42 9.84
CA PRO A 87 -6.77 9.52 10.98
C PRO A 87 -6.29 8.09 10.63
N ARG A 88 -6.24 7.73 9.34
CA ARG A 88 -5.80 6.41 8.86
C ARG A 88 -4.27 6.30 8.74
N HIS A 89 -3.57 7.41 8.63
CA HIS A 89 -2.13 7.43 8.35
C HIS A 89 -1.33 6.71 9.44
N VAL A 90 -1.60 6.99 10.70
CA VAL A 90 -0.87 6.41 11.83
C VAL A 90 -1.11 4.91 11.98
N PRO A 91 -2.36 4.40 12.05
CA PRO A 91 -2.60 2.97 12.18
C PRO A 91 -2.13 2.18 10.95
N GLN A 92 -2.18 2.75 9.77
CA GLN A 92 -1.72 2.11 8.54
C GLN A 92 -0.21 2.21 8.34
N GLN A 93 0.50 2.99 9.16
CA GLN A 93 1.95 3.25 9.01
C GLN A 93 2.29 3.62 7.55
N ALA A 94 1.48 4.51 6.98
CA ALA A 94 1.47 4.78 5.56
C ALA A 94 2.71 5.57 5.10
N VAL A 95 3.21 5.21 3.94
CA VAL A 95 4.14 5.98 3.13
C VAL A 95 3.64 5.95 1.69
N THR A 96 3.91 6.97 0.93
CA THR A 96 3.35 7.10 -0.42
C THR A 96 4.46 7.29 -1.43
N THR A 97 4.32 6.70 -2.61
CA THR A 97 5.14 7.06 -3.77
C THR A 97 4.30 7.82 -4.79
N MET A 98 4.93 8.75 -5.47
CA MET A 98 4.36 9.49 -6.58
C MET A 98 5.08 9.11 -7.88
N THR A 99 4.32 8.90 -8.95
CA THR A 99 4.87 8.46 -10.23
C THR A 99 4.04 8.97 -11.40
N ASN A 100 4.70 9.14 -12.55
CA ASN A 100 4.08 9.34 -13.86
C ASN A 100 4.24 8.11 -14.78
N ILE A 101 4.50 6.93 -14.19
CA ILE A 101 4.78 5.68 -14.89
C ILE A 101 3.59 4.74 -14.74
N ASP A 102 3.15 4.14 -15.83
CA ASP A 102 2.04 3.18 -15.83
C ASP A 102 2.45 1.81 -15.28
N ASP A 103 3.65 1.33 -15.62
CA ASP A 103 4.20 0.05 -15.16
C ASP A 103 5.40 0.27 -14.24
N ILE A 104 5.10 0.42 -12.95
CA ILE A 104 6.10 0.66 -11.90
C ILE A 104 7.05 -0.54 -11.77
N GLU A 105 6.53 -1.78 -11.87
CA GLU A 105 7.34 -2.98 -11.72
C GLU A 105 8.40 -3.06 -12.83
N ALA A 106 8.00 -2.85 -14.10
CA ALA A 106 8.93 -2.83 -15.22
C ALA A 106 9.98 -1.73 -15.08
N HIS A 107 9.58 -0.53 -14.66
CA HIS A 107 10.53 0.58 -14.43
C HIS A 107 11.55 0.26 -13.34
N VAL A 108 11.11 -0.30 -12.22
CA VAL A 108 12.03 -0.67 -11.12
C VAL A 108 12.99 -1.77 -11.58
N LEU A 109 12.51 -2.77 -12.33
CA LEU A 109 13.35 -3.84 -12.87
C LEU A 109 14.42 -3.31 -13.85
N GLU A 110 14.10 -2.32 -14.67
CA GLU A 110 15.05 -1.64 -15.54
C GLU A 110 16.16 -0.97 -14.73
N ARG A 111 15.81 -0.21 -13.69
CA ARG A 111 16.77 0.43 -12.78
C ARG A 111 17.63 -0.57 -12.01
N GLU A 112 17.06 -1.71 -11.61
CA GLU A 112 17.80 -2.81 -11.01
C GLU A 112 18.85 -3.40 -11.98
N ALA A 113 18.47 -3.57 -13.24
CA ALA A 113 19.40 -4.08 -14.26
C ALA A 113 20.55 -3.10 -14.54
N GLU A 114 20.29 -1.79 -14.54
CA GLU A 114 21.31 -0.76 -14.74
C GLU A 114 22.26 -0.62 -13.55
N SER A 115 21.73 -0.66 -12.33
CA SER A 115 22.50 -0.41 -11.10
C SER A 115 23.13 -1.66 -10.48
N GLY A 116 22.60 -2.84 -10.79
CA GLY A 116 22.93 -4.11 -10.12
C GLY A 116 22.37 -4.19 -8.68
N ILE A 117 21.52 -3.26 -8.27
CA ILE A 117 20.95 -3.19 -6.94
C ILE A 117 19.50 -3.67 -6.97
N LYS A 118 19.12 -4.56 -6.04
CA LYS A 118 17.75 -5.07 -5.93
C LYS A 118 16.91 -4.13 -5.06
N TYR A 119 15.91 -3.45 -5.67
CA TYR A 119 15.02 -2.52 -4.98
C TYR A 119 13.66 -3.13 -4.65
N LEU A 120 13.14 -4.02 -5.52
CA LEU A 120 11.82 -4.59 -5.37
C LEU A 120 11.88 -6.12 -5.26
N ARG A 121 11.20 -6.65 -4.26
CA ARG A 121 10.99 -8.08 -4.07
C ARG A 121 9.50 -8.35 -3.96
N ALA A 122 9.10 -9.58 -4.26
CA ALA A 122 7.71 -10.02 -4.10
C ALA A 122 7.66 -11.31 -3.29
N ILE A 123 6.60 -11.43 -2.48
CA ILE A 123 6.24 -12.63 -1.74
C ILE A 123 4.85 -13.04 -2.19
N ASP A 124 4.72 -14.26 -2.68
CA ASP A 124 3.43 -14.85 -3.05
C ASP A 124 2.95 -15.75 -1.90
N ILE A 125 1.77 -15.48 -1.39
CA ILE A 125 1.11 -16.23 -0.33
C ILE A 125 -0.17 -16.81 -0.92
N SER A 126 -0.41 -18.11 -0.69
CA SER A 126 -1.62 -18.76 -1.19
C SER A 126 -2.88 -18.05 -0.67
N ALA A 127 -3.81 -17.76 -1.56
CA ALA A 127 -5.10 -17.17 -1.19
C ALA A 127 -5.91 -18.05 -0.22
N LYS A 128 -5.62 -19.35 -0.17
CA LYS A 128 -6.21 -20.29 0.81
C LYS A 128 -5.85 -19.96 2.26
N GLU A 129 -4.75 -19.26 2.48
CA GLU A 129 -4.32 -18.86 3.83
C GLU A 129 -5.12 -17.68 4.40
N ARG A 130 -6.04 -17.10 3.63
CA ARG A 130 -6.80 -15.90 4.03
C ARG A 130 -7.40 -16.00 5.43
N GLU A 131 -8.09 -17.08 5.75
CA GLU A 131 -8.76 -17.24 7.06
C GLU A 131 -7.74 -17.24 8.20
N VAL A 132 -6.63 -17.95 8.03
CA VAL A 132 -5.56 -18.02 9.03
C VAL A 132 -4.89 -16.65 9.18
N VAL A 133 -4.54 -16.02 8.07
CA VAL A 133 -3.90 -14.71 8.06
C VAL A 133 -4.79 -13.66 8.71
N MET A 134 -6.05 -13.54 8.31
CA MET A 134 -6.97 -12.52 8.87
C MET A 134 -7.26 -12.75 10.35
N ARG A 135 -7.39 -14.01 10.78
CA ARG A 135 -7.54 -14.36 12.21
C ARG A 135 -6.31 -13.95 13.02
N ASP A 136 -5.12 -14.29 12.55
CA ASP A 136 -3.87 -14.02 13.27
C ASP A 136 -3.59 -12.50 13.32
N LEU A 137 -3.88 -11.75 12.24
CA LEU A 137 -3.86 -10.30 12.22
C LEU A 137 -4.86 -9.70 13.23
N GLY A 138 -6.05 -10.29 13.35
CA GLY A 138 -7.05 -9.89 14.33
C GLY A 138 -6.54 -10.04 15.77
N PHE A 139 -5.83 -11.12 16.10
CA PHE A 139 -5.17 -11.27 17.41
C PHE A 139 -4.09 -10.23 17.68
N MET A 140 -3.46 -9.70 16.63
CA MET A 140 -2.47 -8.61 16.72
C MET A 140 -3.14 -7.22 16.77
N GLY A 141 -4.48 -7.14 16.72
CA GLY A 141 -5.23 -5.88 16.72
C GLY A 141 -5.25 -5.19 15.33
N ILE A 142 -4.89 -5.89 14.27
CA ILE A 142 -4.96 -5.39 12.90
C ILE A 142 -6.29 -5.85 12.29
N THR A 143 -7.29 -4.99 12.41
CA THR A 143 -8.68 -5.23 12.02
C THR A 143 -9.18 -4.08 11.16
N ALA A 144 -10.34 -4.24 10.53
CA ALA A 144 -10.98 -3.15 9.79
C ALA A 144 -11.23 -1.93 10.69
N GLY A 145 -11.67 -2.12 11.93
CA GLY A 145 -11.91 -1.05 12.88
C GLY A 145 -10.65 -0.28 13.26
N SER A 146 -9.50 -0.97 13.40
CA SER A 146 -8.23 -0.31 13.70
C SER A 146 -7.61 0.37 12.48
N MET A 147 -7.74 -0.21 11.29
CA MET A 147 -7.18 0.35 10.04
C MET A 147 -8.01 1.50 9.46
N PHE A 148 -9.33 1.51 9.71
CA PHE A 148 -10.25 2.54 9.24
C PHE A 148 -10.98 3.17 10.43
N PRO A 149 -10.35 4.10 11.17
CA PRO A 149 -10.98 4.76 12.30
C PRO A 149 -12.29 5.45 11.90
N GLY A 150 -13.38 5.11 12.60
CA GLY A 150 -14.71 5.63 12.33
C GLY A 150 -15.76 4.52 12.27
N ILE A 151 -17.01 4.93 12.08
CA ILE A 151 -18.17 4.01 12.12
C ILE A 151 -18.10 2.94 11.03
N ASP A 152 -17.58 3.28 9.85
CA ASP A 152 -17.50 2.37 8.71
C ASP A 152 -16.57 1.19 9.01
N GLY A 153 -15.38 1.46 9.55
CA GLY A 153 -14.43 0.41 9.93
C GLY A 153 -14.95 -0.48 11.06
N VAL A 154 -15.63 0.11 12.04
CA VAL A 154 -16.28 -0.65 13.12
C VAL A 154 -17.40 -1.55 12.59
N CYS A 155 -18.24 -1.02 11.71
CA CYS A 155 -19.31 -1.80 11.08
C CYS A 155 -18.74 -2.95 10.23
N GLU A 156 -17.67 -2.71 9.49
CA GLU A 156 -16.99 -3.74 8.69
C GLU A 156 -16.44 -4.85 9.60
N GLU A 157 -15.73 -4.50 10.67
CA GLU A 157 -15.19 -5.47 11.62
C GLU A 157 -16.29 -6.31 12.28
N ILE A 158 -17.40 -5.69 12.70
CA ILE A 158 -18.54 -6.41 13.29
C ILE A 158 -19.18 -7.34 12.25
N ARG A 159 -19.29 -6.89 11.00
CA ARG A 159 -19.81 -7.71 9.91
C ARG A 159 -18.94 -8.94 9.66
N GLU A 160 -17.62 -8.74 9.55
CA GLU A 160 -16.67 -9.84 9.37
C GLU A 160 -16.75 -10.84 10.52
N ARG A 161 -16.75 -10.37 11.75
CA ARG A 161 -16.80 -11.24 12.94
C ARG A 161 -18.09 -12.05 13.07
N ASN A 162 -19.23 -11.50 12.66
CA ASN A 162 -20.55 -12.12 12.91
C ASN A 162 -21.13 -12.84 11.70
N PHE A 163 -20.70 -12.53 10.46
CA PHE A 163 -21.33 -13.01 9.24
C PHE A 163 -20.36 -13.61 8.22
N SER A 164 -19.05 -13.64 8.51
CA SER A 164 -18.09 -14.36 7.67
C SER A 164 -18.04 -15.82 8.09
N SER A 165 -18.91 -16.63 7.47
CA SER A 165 -18.95 -18.08 7.57
C SER A 165 -18.94 -18.71 6.17
#